data_3260fae545686c6a603aeeae9aa22c98
#
_entry.id   3260fae545686c6a603aeeae9aa22c98
#
_cell.length_a   1.000
_cell.length_b   1.000
_cell.length_c   1.000
_cell.angle_alpha   90.00
_cell.angle_beta   90.00
_cell.angle_gamma   90.00
#
_symmetry.space_group_name_H-M   'P 1'
#
loop_
_entity.id
_entity.type
_entity.pdbx_description
1 polymer ?
#
loop_
_entity_poly.entity_id
_entity_poly.type
_entity_poly.pdbx_seq_one_letter_code
_entity_poly.pdbx_strand_id
1 'polypeptide(L)'
;MVKFTPATNLRKKLTNSLCCLFVLVSAPSQSQSSDDDEMARMQAQLNAEVMNKPFLAERPEEVDAYIKSMLEKGEKPTEYQGTHWRPGYTCRDLLRYNWREYRNCQYYYRYYGRYY
;
A
#
# COMPACT_ATOMS: atom_id res chain seq x y z
N MET A 1 31.30 6.94 -37.56
CA MET A 1 31.61 5.93 -38.59
C MET A 1 31.66 4.58 -37.93
N VAL A 2 30.63 3.79 -38.04
CA VAL A 2 30.59 2.43 -37.56
C VAL A 2 30.27 1.53 -38.75
N LYS A 3 31.20 0.64 -39.03
CA LYS A 3 31.17 -0.25 -40.21
C LYS A 3 30.31 -1.49 -39.87
N PHE A 4 29.30 -1.68 -40.70
CA PHE A 4 28.56 -2.93 -40.82
C PHE A 4 29.38 -3.96 -41.66
N THR A 5 29.45 -5.18 -41.15
CA THR A 5 29.88 -6.34 -41.95
C THR A 5 28.78 -7.37 -41.97
N PRO A 6 28.41 -7.90 -43.11
CA PRO A 6 27.47 -9.02 -43.24
C PRO A 6 28.22 -10.35 -43.29
N ALA A 7 27.70 -11.36 -42.63
CA ALA A 7 28.20 -12.75 -42.75
C ALA A 7 27.06 -13.66 -43.20
N THR A 8 27.21 -14.07 -44.28
CA THR A 8 27.30 -15.32 -45.07
C THR A 8 26.52 -16.52 -44.57
N ASN A 9 25.62 -16.91 -45.49
CA ASN A 9 24.95 -18.19 -45.63
C ASN A 9 25.90 -19.39 -45.54
N LEU A 10 25.46 -20.44 -44.88
CA LEU A 10 25.88 -21.78 -45.18
C LEU A 10 24.72 -22.77 -45.13
N ARG A 11 24.27 -23.12 -46.33
CA ARG A 11 23.40 -24.28 -46.59
C ARG A 11 24.23 -25.55 -46.43
N LYS A 12 23.68 -26.56 -45.80
CA LYS A 12 23.86 -28.00 -46.13
C LYS A 12 22.77 -28.80 -45.44
N LYS A 13 21.85 -29.29 -46.22
CA LYS A 13 21.62 -30.64 -46.78
C LYS A 13 21.25 -31.71 -45.77
N LEU A 14 20.00 -32.11 -45.95
CA LEU A 14 19.39 -33.44 -45.90
C LEU A 14 20.24 -34.57 -45.32
N THR A 15 19.67 -35.25 -44.37
CA THR A 15 19.47 -36.71 -44.46
C THR A 15 18.26 -37.14 -43.64
N ASN A 16 17.47 -37.94 -44.28
CA ASN A 16 16.39 -38.77 -43.77
C ASN A 16 16.82 -39.57 -42.53
N SER A 17 15.97 -39.78 -41.57
CA SER A 17 15.58 -41.11 -41.15
C SER A 17 14.84 -41.12 -39.84
N LEU A 18 13.75 -41.79 -39.86
CA LEU A 18 13.21 -42.71 -38.85
C LEU A 18 12.43 -42.16 -37.68
N CYS A 19 11.15 -42.48 -37.81
CA CYS A 19 10.15 -42.60 -36.76
C CYS A 19 10.70 -42.85 -35.35
N CYS A 20 10.47 -41.95 -34.46
CA CYS A 20 10.19 -42.29 -33.08
C CYS A 20 8.92 -41.57 -32.69
N LEU A 21 7.85 -42.32 -32.60
CA LEU A 21 6.60 -41.97 -31.92
C LEU A 21 6.92 -41.69 -30.46
N PHE A 22 7.25 -40.43 -30.15
CA PHE A 22 7.17 -39.92 -28.79
C PHE A 22 5.72 -39.53 -28.58
N VAL A 23 4.99 -40.41 -27.93
CA VAL A 23 3.74 -40.07 -27.25
C VAL A 23 4.16 -39.11 -26.12
N LEU A 24 4.07 -37.82 -26.41
CA LEU A 24 4.10 -36.80 -25.37
C LEU A 24 2.82 -36.93 -24.57
N VAL A 25 2.91 -37.66 -23.48
CA VAL A 25 1.94 -37.57 -22.39
C VAL A 25 2.07 -36.15 -21.85
N SER A 26 1.24 -35.26 -22.35
CA SER A 26 1.02 -33.94 -21.76
C SER A 26 0.38 -34.15 -20.40
N ALA A 27 1.18 -34.20 -19.35
CA ALA A 27 0.68 -34.10 -18.02
C ALA A 27 0.05 -32.67 -17.87
N PRO A 28 -1.21 -32.54 -17.47
CA PRO A 28 -1.77 -31.22 -17.21
C PRO A 28 -1.07 -30.66 -15.98
N SER A 29 -0.36 -29.54 -16.17
CA SER A 29 0.19 -28.74 -15.10
C SER A 29 -0.97 -28.07 -14.35
N GLN A 30 -1.59 -28.76 -13.42
CA GLN A 30 -2.75 -28.28 -12.64
C GLN A 30 -2.36 -27.53 -11.36
N SER A 31 -1.07 -27.26 -11.14
CA SER A 31 -0.63 -26.61 -9.91
C SER A 31 -0.56 -25.08 -9.95
N GLN A 32 -0.66 -24.45 -11.12
CA GLN A 32 -0.55 -22.99 -11.23
C GLN A 32 -1.85 -22.25 -10.97
N SER A 33 -3.00 -22.85 -11.21
CA SER A 33 -4.29 -22.17 -11.02
C SER A 33 -4.69 -21.97 -9.56
N SER A 34 -4.26 -22.84 -8.65
CA SER A 34 -4.58 -22.70 -7.22
C SER A 34 -3.78 -21.58 -6.55
N ASP A 35 -2.54 -21.40 -6.93
CA ASP A 35 -1.67 -20.35 -6.37
C ASP A 35 -2.10 -18.97 -6.85
N ASP A 36 -2.53 -18.86 -8.11
CA ASP A 36 -3.06 -17.63 -8.67
C ASP A 36 -4.40 -17.24 -8.03
N ASP A 37 -5.27 -18.20 -7.77
CA ASP A 37 -6.55 -17.97 -7.08
C ASP A 37 -6.34 -17.59 -5.61
N GLU A 38 -5.37 -18.18 -4.94
CA GLU A 38 -5.02 -17.83 -3.55
C GLU A 38 -4.44 -16.42 -3.47
N MET A 39 -3.52 -16.07 -4.38
CA MET A 39 -2.99 -14.72 -4.48
C MET A 39 -4.08 -13.69 -4.78
N ALA A 40 -4.99 -13.98 -5.69
CA ALA A 40 -6.11 -13.09 -6.00
C ALA A 40 -7.02 -12.86 -4.79
N ARG A 41 -7.30 -13.89 -3.99
CA ARG A 41 -8.08 -13.77 -2.74
C ARG A 41 -7.35 -12.93 -1.70
N MET A 42 -6.06 -13.16 -1.52
CA MET A 42 -5.24 -12.40 -0.58
C MET A 42 -5.18 -10.92 -0.98
N GLN A 43 -4.99 -10.64 -2.26
CA GLN A 43 -5.01 -9.28 -2.81
C GLN A 43 -6.37 -8.61 -2.60
N ALA A 44 -7.48 -9.32 -2.81
CA ALA A 44 -8.82 -8.80 -2.59
C ALA A 44 -9.07 -8.48 -1.11
N GLN A 45 -8.58 -9.31 -0.19
CA GLN A 45 -8.66 -9.03 1.25
C GLN A 45 -7.86 -7.80 1.66
N LEU A 46 -6.62 -7.68 1.19
CA LEU A 46 -5.78 -6.50 1.45
C LEU A 46 -6.42 -5.22 0.91
N ASN A 47 -6.95 -5.27 -0.31
CA ASN A 47 -7.64 -4.13 -0.91
C ASN A 47 -8.89 -3.74 -0.12
N ALA A 48 -9.68 -4.72 0.32
CA ALA A 48 -10.86 -4.48 1.14
C ALA A 48 -10.51 -3.84 2.49
N GLU A 49 -9.43 -4.30 3.13
CA GLU A 49 -8.95 -3.72 4.39
C GLU A 49 -8.45 -2.29 4.21
N VAL A 50 -7.68 -2.01 3.15
CA VAL A 50 -7.19 -0.66 2.82
C VAL A 50 -8.34 0.28 2.48
N MET A 51 -9.36 -0.19 1.76
CA MET A 51 -10.54 0.62 1.42
C MET A 51 -11.44 0.89 2.63
N ASN A 52 -11.51 -0.04 3.59
CA ASN A 52 -12.25 0.15 4.83
C ASN A 52 -11.55 1.08 5.82
N LYS A 53 -10.21 1.17 5.74
CA LYS A 53 -9.39 2.06 6.59
C LYS A 53 -8.45 2.87 5.70
N PRO A 54 -8.96 3.88 4.97
CA PRO A 54 -8.10 4.73 4.16
C PRO A 54 -7.01 5.37 5.02
N PHE A 55 -5.80 5.43 4.52
CA PHE A 55 -4.59 5.88 5.23
C PHE A 55 -4.73 7.26 5.88
N LEU A 56 -5.55 8.13 5.30
CA LEU A 56 -5.86 9.48 5.83
C LEU A 56 -7.26 9.57 6.46
N ALA A 57 -7.89 8.43 6.78
CA ALA A 57 -9.20 8.48 7.41
C ALA A 57 -9.11 9.03 8.82
N GLU A 58 -9.98 9.97 9.10
CA GLU A 58 -10.28 10.35 10.45
C GLU A 58 -10.90 9.14 11.18
N ARG A 59 -10.39 8.86 12.36
CA ARG A 59 -10.91 7.81 13.25
C ARG A 59 -11.51 8.45 14.48
N PRO A 60 -12.75 8.94 14.38
CA PRO A 60 -13.37 9.74 15.44
C PRO A 60 -13.46 8.97 16.76
N GLU A 61 -13.73 7.67 16.73
CA GLU A 61 -13.83 6.87 17.95
C GLU A 61 -12.49 6.82 18.71
N GLU A 62 -11.37 6.71 18.00
CA GLU A 62 -10.04 6.70 18.61
C GLU A 62 -9.68 8.07 19.19
N VAL A 63 -10.09 9.14 18.52
CA VAL A 63 -9.91 10.51 19.02
C VAL A 63 -10.75 10.73 20.29
N ASP A 64 -12.01 10.31 20.28
CA ASP A 64 -12.92 10.45 21.41
C ASP A 64 -12.44 9.64 22.63
N ALA A 65 -12.01 8.40 22.41
CA ALA A 65 -11.45 7.58 23.46
C ALA A 65 -10.17 8.21 24.07
N TYR A 66 -9.30 8.75 23.22
CA TYR A 66 -8.10 9.44 23.67
C TYR A 66 -8.45 10.69 24.51
N ILE A 67 -9.33 11.55 24.00
CA ILE A 67 -9.73 12.78 24.70
C ILE A 67 -10.35 12.44 26.06
N LYS A 68 -11.23 11.44 26.11
CA LYS A 68 -11.82 10.96 27.34
C LYS A 68 -10.75 10.52 28.33
N SER A 69 -9.80 9.72 27.91
CA SER A 69 -8.71 9.23 28.77
C SER A 69 -7.83 10.36 29.32
N MET A 70 -7.58 11.40 28.52
CA MET A 70 -6.79 12.56 28.95
C MET A 70 -7.53 13.42 29.95
N LEU A 71 -8.85 13.62 29.76
CA LEU A 71 -9.70 14.33 30.69
C LEU A 71 -9.84 13.60 32.05
N GLU A 72 -9.95 12.26 32.03
CA GLU A 72 -9.99 11.43 33.25
C GLU A 72 -8.69 11.53 34.05
N LYS A 73 -7.56 11.68 33.39
CA LYS A 73 -6.24 11.91 34.02
C LYS A 73 -6.04 13.33 34.51
N GLY A 74 -6.93 14.26 34.15
CA GLY A 74 -6.78 15.68 34.46
C GLY A 74 -5.64 16.37 33.73
N GLU A 75 -5.12 15.77 32.65
CA GLU A 75 -4.07 16.38 31.84
C GLU A 75 -4.65 17.50 30.96
N LYS A 76 -3.95 18.61 30.89
CA LYS A 76 -4.31 19.71 29.98
C LYS A 76 -3.57 19.57 28.66
N PRO A 77 -4.21 19.88 27.51
CA PRO A 77 -3.54 19.86 26.24
C PRO A 77 -2.46 20.93 26.19
N THR A 78 -1.28 20.55 25.71
CA THR A 78 -0.14 21.43 25.52
C THR A 78 -0.23 22.17 24.18
N GLU A 79 0.37 23.33 24.09
CA GLU A 79 0.54 24.01 22.81
C GLU A 79 1.36 23.16 21.83
N TYR A 80 1.19 23.43 20.55
CA TYR A 80 1.87 22.69 19.51
C TYR A 80 3.38 22.91 19.55
N GLN A 81 4.15 21.85 19.60
CA GLN A 81 5.61 21.87 19.64
C GLN A 81 6.25 21.24 18.39
N GLY A 82 5.45 20.90 17.39
CA GLY A 82 5.93 20.30 16.13
C GLY A 82 6.37 21.35 15.10
N THR A 83 6.72 20.87 13.93
CA THR A 83 7.21 21.70 12.81
C THR A 83 6.21 21.81 11.65
N HIS A 84 5.10 21.09 11.71
CA HIS A 84 4.15 20.98 10.59
C HIS A 84 3.02 22.00 10.64
N TRP A 85 2.79 22.66 11.81
CA TRP A 85 1.73 23.64 11.96
C TRP A 85 2.04 24.92 11.20
N ARG A 86 1.03 25.48 10.54
CA ARG A 86 1.13 26.76 9.85
C ARG A 86 -0.13 27.59 10.11
N PRO A 87 -0.03 28.92 10.10
CA PRO A 87 -1.20 29.79 10.22
C PRO A 87 -2.27 29.46 9.18
N GLY A 88 -3.52 29.32 9.62
CA GLY A 88 -4.64 28.95 8.76
C GLY A 88 -4.88 27.45 8.62
N TYR A 89 -4.05 26.60 9.25
CA TYR A 89 -4.30 25.16 9.30
C TYR A 89 -5.42 24.83 10.31
N THR A 90 -6.05 23.71 10.02
CA THR A 90 -6.94 22.99 10.92
C THR A 90 -6.28 21.70 11.38
N CYS A 91 -6.83 21.04 12.38
CA CYS A 91 -6.31 19.76 12.82
C CYS A 91 -6.25 18.73 11.69
N ARG A 92 -7.19 18.79 10.74
CA ARG A 92 -7.25 17.87 9.60
C ARG A 92 -6.00 17.95 8.71
N ASP A 93 -5.38 19.11 8.61
CA ASP A 93 -4.17 19.29 7.82
C ASP A 93 -2.98 18.51 8.38
N LEU A 94 -2.99 18.24 9.69
CA LEU A 94 -1.96 17.43 10.35
C LEU A 94 -2.08 15.93 10.07
N LEU A 95 -3.23 15.42 9.62
CA LEU A 95 -3.40 14.01 9.25
C LEU A 95 -2.40 13.54 8.21
N ARG A 96 -2.03 14.42 7.26
CA ARG A 96 -1.06 14.11 6.20
C ARG A 96 0.36 13.90 6.72
N TYR A 97 0.65 14.35 7.92
CA TYR A 97 1.96 14.25 8.52
C TYR A 97 2.02 13.19 9.61
N ASN A 98 1.11 13.29 10.59
CA ASN A 98 1.19 12.42 11.76
C ASN A 98 -0.17 12.32 12.49
N TRP A 99 -0.63 11.10 12.71
CA TRP A 99 -1.84 10.81 13.48
C TRP A 99 -1.81 11.36 14.91
N ARG A 100 -0.66 11.28 15.58
CA ARG A 100 -0.49 11.80 16.95
C ARG A 100 -0.71 13.31 17.00
N GLU A 101 -0.16 14.06 16.04
CA GLU A 101 -0.33 15.52 15.96
C GLU A 101 -1.77 15.90 15.68
N TYR A 102 -2.43 15.20 14.76
CA TYR A 102 -3.87 15.37 14.51
C TYR A 102 -4.70 15.17 15.78
N ARG A 103 -4.50 14.04 16.47
CA ARG A 103 -5.23 13.68 17.69
C ARG A 103 -5.01 14.70 18.81
N ASN A 104 -3.78 15.14 19.01
CA ASN A 104 -3.45 16.15 20.02
C ASN A 104 -4.07 17.52 19.67
N CYS A 105 -4.08 17.89 18.38
CA CYS A 105 -4.77 19.09 17.92
C CYS A 105 -6.27 19.01 18.17
N GLN A 106 -6.91 17.87 17.92
CA GLN A 106 -8.34 17.67 18.21
C GLN A 106 -8.61 17.82 19.71
N TYR A 107 -7.73 17.30 20.57
CA TYR A 107 -7.84 17.49 22.01
C TYR A 107 -7.70 18.97 22.40
N TYR A 108 -6.70 19.66 21.87
CA TYR A 108 -6.50 21.10 22.10
C TYR A 108 -7.71 21.93 21.67
N TYR A 109 -8.22 21.67 20.46
CA TYR A 109 -9.38 22.37 19.93
C TYR A 109 -10.65 22.13 20.78
N ARG A 110 -10.91 20.91 21.20
CA ARG A 110 -12.07 20.60 22.05
C ARG A 110 -11.96 21.20 23.44
N TYR A 111 -10.74 21.35 23.95
CA TYR A 111 -10.51 21.89 25.28
C TYR A 111 -10.55 23.43 25.32
N TYR A 112 -9.92 24.09 24.34
CA TYR A 112 -9.77 25.54 24.30
C TYR A 112 -10.72 26.26 23.33
N GLY A 113 -11.41 25.52 22.44
CA GLY A 113 -12.29 26.07 21.41
C GLY A 113 -11.58 26.81 20.27
N ARG A 114 -10.27 26.68 20.16
CA ARG A 114 -9.44 27.33 19.13
C ARG A 114 -8.32 26.40 18.68
N TYR A 115 -7.81 26.65 17.47
CA TYR A 115 -6.60 26.03 17.00
C TYR A 115 -5.35 26.66 17.64
N TYR A 116 -4.19 26.08 17.35
CA TYR A 116 -2.90 26.60 17.79
C TYR A 116 -2.62 28.01 17.31
#